data_07156b8ca37380b2787d12db290d1001
#
_entry.id   07156b8ca37380b2787d12db290d1001
#
_cell.length_a   1.000
_cell.length_b   1.000
_cell.length_c   1.000
_cell.angle_alpha   90.00
_cell.angle_beta   90.00
_cell.angle_gamma   90.00
#
_symmetry.space_group_name_H-M   'P 1'
#
loop_
_entity.id
_entity.type
_entity.pdbx_description
1 polymer ?
#
loop_
_entity_poly.entity_id
_entity_poly.type
_entity_poly.pdbx_seq_one_letter_code
_entity_poly.pdbx_strand_id
1 'polypeptide(L)'
;MKKSAKLLSAVMAGAMVLSMAGCGSSSNSTETTATAAETTAAAADSSAAESKEATSNTDATVIKLGTTVNEQDSFQVCAEKFAELVKERTNGAYEIEIHPNGALGDERTMLESMQMGTLDMGIITSGPFVNFSSAMGVLDMPFLFANNEEAYKILDGEIGKELLGTLEDADLKGLAYAERGFRNITNSKKPITNAADVAGLKLRVMENDVYTATFKALDVNAVPMAWSDALTALQQGTIDGEENPINVIYSYKLWESQKYVTLDRHSYSTAIITMSNDLFKSLPEDVQKIFEESAQEAAEYERQWVADQEADQLQEIKDHGMEVVENPDVDSFRAAVQSVYDAYPDYADYIKRIQDALK
;
A
#
# COMPACT_ATOMS: atom_id res chain seq x y z
N MET A 1 -11.99 -59.84 -12.60
CA MET A 1 -13.46 -59.91 -12.67
C MET A 1 -13.98 -58.51 -12.56
N LYS A 2 -14.20 -57.93 -13.61
CA LYS A 2 -15.31 -57.26 -14.32
C LYS A 2 -16.56 -57.05 -13.43
N LYS A 3 -16.98 -55.78 -13.24
CA LYS A 3 -18.32 -55.31 -13.66
C LYS A 3 -18.40 -53.79 -13.64
N SER A 4 -18.71 -53.29 -14.80
CA SER A 4 -19.10 -51.92 -15.16
C SER A 4 -20.61 -51.69 -14.90
N ALA A 5 -21.02 -50.44 -14.66
CA ALA A 5 -22.33 -49.87 -15.03
C ALA A 5 -22.21 -48.35 -14.87
N LYS A 6 -22.09 -47.54 -15.88
CA LYS A 6 -23.01 -46.96 -16.88
C LYS A 6 -24.09 -46.03 -16.28
N LEU A 7 -23.85 -44.73 -16.59
CA LEU A 7 -24.75 -43.68 -17.16
C LEU A 7 -26.19 -43.55 -16.64
N LEU A 8 -26.54 -42.27 -16.29
CA LEU A 8 -27.72 -41.65 -16.88
C LEU A 8 -27.58 -40.11 -16.84
N SER A 9 -27.58 -39.53 -18.06
CA SER A 9 -27.73 -38.09 -18.33
C SER A 9 -29.23 -37.75 -18.25
N ALA A 10 -29.56 -36.55 -17.74
CA ALA A 10 -30.84 -35.93 -18.01
C ALA A 10 -30.65 -34.45 -18.32
N VAL A 11 -30.80 -34.12 -19.57
CA VAL A 11 -30.97 -32.78 -20.14
C VAL A 11 -32.43 -32.39 -19.94
N MET A 12 -32.68 -31.15 -19.44
CA MET A 12 -33.95 -30.47 -19.65
C MET A 12 -33.69 -29.02 -20.07
N ALA A 13 -34.00 -28.77 -21.31
CA ALA A 13 -34.19 -27.46 -21.95
C ALA A 13 -35.68 -27.09 -21.85
N GLY A 14 -35.97 -25.81 -21.77
CA GLY A 14 -37.31 -25.25 -21.90
C GLY A 14 -37.26 -23.78 -21.46
N ALA A 15 -37.18 -22.92 -22.32
CA ALA A 15 -38.03 -22.28 -23.30
C ALA A 15 -38.51 -20.89 -22.81
N MET A 16 -38.22 -19.92 -23.65
CA MET A 16 -38.59 -18.50 -23.65
C MET A 16 -40.11 -18.27 -23.53
N VAL A 17 -40.47 -17.14 -22.95
CA VAL A 17 -41.62 -16.35 -23.44
C VAL A 17 -41.29 -14.87 -23.41
N LEU A 18 -41.24 -14.26 -24.58
CA LEU A 18 -41.36 -12.82 -24.85
C LEU A 18 -42.81 -12.38 -24.62
N SER A 19 -43.00 -11.19 -24.08
CA SER A 19 -44.21 -10.40 -24.38
C SER A 19 -43.85 -8.92 -24.49
N MET A 20 -43.95 -8.41 -25.71
CA MET A 20 -44.05 -7.00 -26.10
C MET A 20 -45.51 -6.54 -26.01
N ALA A 21 -45.63 -5.23 -25.83
CA ALA A 21 -46.68 -4.27 -26.23
C ALA A 21 -47.17 -3.46 -25.01
N GLY A 22 -47.36 -2.17 -25.10
CA GLY A 22 -47.57 -1.26 -26.20
C GLY A 22 -47.73 0.19 -25.73
N CYS A 23 -47.70 1.08 -26.67
CA CYS A 23 -47.79 2.54 -26.68
C CYS A 23 -48.97 3.17 -25.92
N GLY A 24 -48.75 4.44 -25.50
CA GLY A 24 -49.83 5.37 -25.15
C GLY A 24 -49.33 6.79 -24.92
N SER A 25 -49.39 7.64 -25.93
CA SER A 25 -49.24 9.09 -25.93
C SER A 25 -50.37 9.77 -25.14
N SER A 26 -50.08 10.87 -24.46
CA SER A 26 -50.91 12.08 -24.56
C SER A 26 -50.19 13.29 -23.92
N SER A 27 -50.07 14.30 -24.75
CA SER A 27 -49.74 15.71 -24.51
C SER A 27 -50.80 16.40 -23.62
N ASN A 28 -50.33 17.34 -22.76
CA ASN A 28 -51.05 18.61 -22.65
C ASN A 28 -50.12 19.73 -22.15
N SER A 29 -50.02 20.75 -22.95
CA SER A 29 -49.45 22.07 -22.73
C SER A 29 -50.40 22.93 -21.92
N THR A 30 -49.87 23.76 -21.01
CA THR A 30 -50.55 25.02 -20.64
C THR A 30 -49.51 26.08 -20.35
N GLU A 31 -49.45 27.07 -21.22
CA GLU A 31 -48.83 28.38 -21.03
C GLU A 31 -49.60 29.19 -19.97
N THR A 32 -48.90 29.98 -19.17
CA THR A 32 -49.46 31.26 -18.69
C THR A 32 -48.34 32.23 -18.27
N THR A 33 -48.13 33.17 -19.16
CA THR A 33 -47.85 34.63 -19.06
C THR A 33 -47.09 35.23 -17.85
N ALA A 34 -46.18 36.10 -18.26
CA ALA A 34 -45.36 37.04 -17.57
C ALA A 34 -46.11 38.10 -16.71
N THR A 35 -45.36 38.59 -15.71
CA THR A 35 -45.51 40.02 -15.30
C THR A 35 -44.16 40.50 -14.78
N ALA A 36 -43.65 41.58 -15.39
CA ALA A 36 -42.48 42.35 -14.99
C ALA A 36 -42.79 43.30 -13.83
N ALA A 37 -41.84 43.47 -12.94
CA ALA A 37 -41.76 44.67 -12.10
C ALA A 37 -40.29 45.06 -11.90
N GLU A 38 -39.92 46.19 -12.48
CA GLU A 38 -38.71 46.94 -12.18
C GLU A 38 -38.72 47.47 -10.76
N THR A 39 -37.60 47.53 -10.08
CA THR A 39 -37.17 48.72 -9.34
C THR A 39 -35.76 48.62 -8.74
N THR A 40 -34.90 49.51 -9.22
CA THR A 40 -33.81 50.30 -8.56
C THR A 40 -32.60 49.62 -7.95
N ALA A 41 -31.49 50.10 -8.47
CA ALA A 41 -30.10 49.95 -8.06
C ALA A 41 -29.76 50.41 -6.65
N ALA A 42 -28.85 49.65 -5.99
CA ALA A 42 -27.90 50.19 -5.02
C ALA A 42 -26.54 49.54 -5.25
N ALA A 43 -25.56 50.34 -5.58
CA ALA A 43 -24.16 49.92 -5.71
C ALA A 43 -23.59 49.60 -4.34
N ALA A 44 -22.98 48.43 -4.21
CA ALA A 44 -22.04 48.12 -3.14
C ALA A 44 -20.82 47.44 -3.76
N ASP A 45 -19.73 48.14 -3.61
CA ASP A 45 -18.35 47.78 -3.89
C ASP A 45 -18.02 46.43 -3.23
N SER A 46 -17.65 45.44 -4.02
CA SER A 46 -17.06 44.19 -3.48
C SER A 46 -15.85 43.85 -4.31
N SER A 47 -14.71 43.95 -3.64
CA SER A 47 -13.41 43.51 -4.14
C SER A 47 -13.50 42.14 -4.79
N ALA A 48 -13.15 42.03 -6.04
CA ALA A 48 -12.98 40.77 -6.75
C ALA A 48 -11.78 40.04 -6.14
N ALA A 49 -12.05 38.98 -5.41
CA ALA A 49 -11.08 37.91 -5.21
C ALA A 49 -11.01 37.16 -6.54
N GLU A 50 -9.92 37.31 -7.26
CA GLU A 50 -9.60 36.46 -8.40
C GLU A 50 -9.51 35.00 -7.93
N SER A 51 -10.56 34.22 -8.16
CA SER A 51 -10.45 32.79 -8.21
C SER A 51 -9.61 32.46 -9.44
N LYS A 52 -8.36 32.04 -9.25
CA LYS A 52 -7.60 31.37 -10.32
C LYS A 52 -8.37 30.11 -10.68
N GLU A 53 -9.13 30.16 -11.76
CA GLU A 53 -9.55 28.95 -12.46
C GLU A 53 -8.29 28.19 -12.85
N ALA A 54 -8.16 26.96 -12.34
CA ALA A 54 -7.16 26.02 -12.80
C ALA A 54 -7.51 25.73 -14.28
N THR A 55 -6.75 26.34 -15.20
CA THR A 55 -6.78 25.96 -16.61
C THR A 55 -6.28 24.54 -16.70
N SER A 56 -7.17 23.57 -16.94
CA SER A 56 -6.77 22.22 -17.32
C SER A 56 -5.97 22.33 -18.61
N ASN A 57 -4.68 22.05 -18.53
CA ASN A 57 -3.82 21.99 -19.70
C ASN A 57 -4.23 20.74 -20.49
N THR A 58 -4.86 20.91 -21.65
CA THR A 58 -5.37 19.79 -22.46
C THR A 58 -4.26 18.94 -23.09
N ASP A 59 -3.00 19.31 -22.89
CA ASP A 59 -1.81 18.64 -23.42
C ASP A 59 -0.91 18.01 -22.32
N ALA A 60 -1.42 17.84 -21.10
CA ALA A 60 -0.65 17.23 -20.02
C ALA A 60 -0.36 15.74 -20.31
N THR A 61 0.87 15.31 -20.05
CA THR A 61 1.22 13.89 -20.04
C THR A 61 0.71 13.26 -18.74
N VAL A 62 -0.19 12.31 -18.85
CA VAL A 62 -0.76 11.59 -17.69
C VAL A 62 0.12 10.40 -17.38
N ILE A 63 0.55 10.28 -16.13
CA ILE A 63 1.33 9.17 -15.56
C ILE A 63 0.43 8.44 -14.57
N LYS A 64 0.21 7.14 -14.77
CA LYS A 64 -0.64 6.31 -13.89
C LYS A 64 0.16 5.77 -12.72
N LEU A 65 -0.33 6.03 -11.50
CA LEU A 65 0.26 5.56 -10.26
C LEU A 65 -0.71 4.59 -9.56
N GLY A 66 -0.30 3.33 -9.40
CA GLY A 66 -1.07 2.31 -8.71
C GLY A 66 -0.68 2.14 -7.24
N THR A 67 -1.66 1.85 -6.39
CA THR A 67 -1.45 1.34 -5.02
C THR A 67 -2.44 0.21 -4.72
N THR A 68 -2.09 -0.68 -3.79
CA THR A 68 -3.01 -1.75 -3.34
C THR A 68 -3.92 -1.30 -2.21
N VAL A 69 -3.70 -0.11 -1.66
CA VAL A 69 -4.35 0.39 -0.45
C VAL A 69 -5.60 1.23 -0.75
N ASN A 70 -6.43 1.42 0.27
CA ASN A 70 -7.60 2.29 0.20
C ASN A 70 -7.25 3.76 0.40
N GLU A 71 -8.22 4.66 0.21
CA GLU A 71 -8.03 6.10 0.24
C GLU A 71 -7.78 6.68 1.66
N GLN A 72 -7.88 5.87 2.73
CA GLN A 72 -7.55 6.28 4.10
C GLN A 72 -6.12 5.91 4.51
N ASP A 73 -5.41 5.19 3.67
CA ASP A 73 -4.06 4.73 3.95
C ASP A 73 -3.00 5.81 3.65
N SER A 74 -1.86 5.72 4.32
CA SER A 74 -0.75 6.67 4.15
C SER A 74 -0.21 6.75 2.72
N PHE A 75 -0.25 5.65 1.96
CA PHE A 75 0.18 5.67 0.55
C PHE A 75 -0.69 6.58 -0.31
N GLN A 76 -1.98 6.71 0.00
CA GLN A 76 -2.84 7.69 -0.69
C GLN A 76 -2.37 9.11 -0.40
N VAL A 77 -2.07 9.42 0.86
CA VAL A 77 -1.54 10.73 1.27
C VAL A 77 -0.22 11.04 0.56
N CYS A 78 0.68 10.06 0.48
CA CYS A 78 1.94 10.17 -0.26
C CYS A 78 1.71 10.43 -1.75
N ALA A 79 0.83 9.64 -2.38
CA ALA A 79 0.52 9.76 -3.81
C ALA A 79 -0.11 11.11 -4.16
N GLU A 80 -1.03 11.61 -3.34
CA GLU A 80 -1.66 12.92 -3.52
C GLU A 80 -0.64 14.06 -3.41
N LYS A 81 0.25 13.98 -2.40
CA LYS A 81 1.32 14.98 -2.25
C LYS A 81 2.30 14.94 -3.40
N PHE A 82 2.70 13.76 -3.85
CA PHE A 82 3.55 13.60 -5.03
C PHE A 82 2.89 14.17 -6.28
N ALA A 83 1.60 13.87 -6.51
CA ALA A 83 0.84 14.39 -7.65
C ALA A 83 0.75 15.92 -7.64
N GLU A 84 0.49 16.51 -6.47
CA GLU A 84 0.48 17.97 -6.29
C GLU A 84 1.82 18.59 -6.70
N LEU A 85 2.93 18.08 -6.14
CA LEU A 85 4.27 18.60 -6.37
C LEU A 85 4.72 18.46 -7.82
N VAL A 86 4.47 17.31 -8.45
CA VAL A 86 4.80 17.09 -9.87
C VAL A 86 4.02 18.07 -10.75
N LYS A 87 2.71 18.21 -10.55
CA LYS A 87 1.87 19.13 -11.31
C LYS A 87 2.34 20.58 -11.15
N GLU A 88 2.63 21.01 -9.93
CA GLU A 88 3.09 22.37 -9.65
C GLU A 88 4.45 22.64 -10.31
N ARG A 89 5.45 21.77 -10.11
CA ARG A 89 6.84 21.96 -10.56
C ARG A 89 7.01 21.83 -12.07
N THR A 90 6.11 21.08 -12.72
CA THR A 90 6.08 20.95 -14.18
C THR A 90 5.15 21.98 -14.86
N ASN A 91 4.56 22.91 -14.09
CA ASN A 91 3.54 23.85 -14.58
C ASN A 91 2.38 23.13 -15.31
N GLY A 92 1.99 21.95 -14.82
CA GLY A 92 0.92 21.15 -15.38
C GLY A 92 1.27 20.37 -16.66
N ALA A 93 2.55 20.27 -17.02
CA ALA A 93 2.97 19.46 -18.16
C ALA A 93 2.87 17.95 -17.88
N TYR A 94 2.94 17.56 -16.62
CA TYR A 94 2.74 16.17 -16.14
C TYR A 94 1.68 16.15 -15.05
N GLU A 95 0.79 15.16 -15.10
CA GLU A 95 -0.25 14.90 -14.12
C GLU A 95 -0.17 13.43 -13.67
N ILE A 96 -0.26 13.18 -12.37
CA ILE A 96 -0.29 11.83 -11.80
C ILE A 96 -1.75 11.41 -11.59
N GLU A 97 -2.17 10.34 -12.26
CA GLU A 97 -3.48 9.72 -12.08
C GLU A 97 -3.36 8.57 -11.07
N ILE A 98 -3.96 8.73 -9.89
CA ILE A 98 -3.83 7.79 -8.78
C ILE A 98 -4.92 6.71 -8.89
N HIS A 99 -4.52 5.43 -8.81
CA HIS A 99 -5.39 4.26 -8.88
C HIS A 99 -5.24 3.44 -7.59
N PRO A 100 -6.05 3.69 -6.54
CA PRO A 100 -6.02 2.96 -5.28
C PRO A 100 -6.72 1.59 -5.37
N ASN A 101 -6.79 0.89 -4.23
CA ASN A 101 -7.57 -0.34 -4.04
C ASN A 101 -7.15 -1.53 -4.94
N GLY A 102 -5.89 -1.56 -5.38
CA GLY A 102 -5.41 -2.61 -6.27
C GLY A 102 -6.05 -2.59 -7.66
N ALA A 103 -6.57 -1.44 -8.10
CA ALA A 103 -7.24 -1.31 -9.40
C ALA A 103 -6.34 -1.69 -10.59
N LEU A 104 -5.00 -1.58 -10.42
CA LEU A 104 -4.00 -1.92 -11.42
C LEU A 104 -3.25 -3.25 -11.11
N GLY A 105 -3.75 -4.04 -10.14
CA GLY A 105 -3.19 -5.30 -9.70
C GLY A 105 -2.67 -5.29 -8.26
N ASP A 106 -2.21 -6.45 -7.79
CA ASP A 106 -1.46 -6.55 -6.54
C ASP A 106 -0.03 -5.98 -6.70
N GLU A 107 0.70 -5.85 -5.59
CA GLU A 107 2.02 -5.23 -5.57
C GLU A 107 3.01 -5.90 -6.53
N ARG A 108 3.04 -7.23 -6.58
CA ARG A 108 3.92 -7.98 -7.47
C ARG A 108 3.53 -7.78 -8.93
N THR A 109 2.23 -7.87 -9.23
CA THR A 109 1.70 -7.64 -10.58
C THR A 109 2.01 -6.22 -11.07
N MET A 110 1.92 -5.21 -10.20
CA MET A 110 2.27 -3.84 -10.54
C MET A 110 3.77 -3.70 -10.83
N LEU A 111 4.66 -4.33 -10.05
CA LEU A 111 6.11 -4.34 -10.31
C LEU A 111 6.43 -5.00 -11.66
N GLU A 112 5.84 -6.17 -11.94
CA GLU A 112 5.99 -6.86 -13.23
C GLU A 112 5.47 -5.99 -14.39
N SER A 113 4.37 -5.25 -14.18
CA SER A 113 3.79 -4.36 -15.19
C SER A 113 4.67 -3.13 -15.45
N MET A 114 5.29 -2.55 -14.42
CA MET A 114 6.26 -1.46 -14.57
C MET A 114 7.53 -1.92 -15.29
N GLN A 115 8.04 -3.12 -14.96
CA GLN A 115 9.17 -3.75 -15.63
C GLN A 115 8.89 -3.95 -17.14
N MET A 116 7.66 -4.32 -17.50
CA MET A 116 7.23 -4.48 -18.89
C MET A 116 6.83 -3.17 -19.58
N GLY A 117 6.82 -2.04 -18.87
CA GLY A 117 6.40 -0.73 -19.40
C GLY A 117 4.90 -0.62 -19.67
N THR A 118 4.06 -1.47 -19.05
CA THR A 118 2.59 -1.42 -19.20
C THR A 118 1.89 -0.68 -18.06
N LEU A 119 2.62 -0.37 -16.98
CA LEU A 119 2.26 0.52 -15.88
C LEU A 119 3.39 1.53 -15.69
N ASP A 120 3.04 2.77 -15.41
CA ASP A 120 4.00 3.86 -15.27
C ASP A 120 4.67 3.88 -13.90
N MET A 121 3.88 3.88 -12.82
CA MET A 121 4.34 4.07 -11.45
C MET A 121 3.53 3.27 -10.43
N GLY A 122 4.11 3.10 -9.23
CA GLY A 122 3.42 2.58 -8.05
C GLY A 122 4.08 3.02 -6.75
N ILE A 123 3.32 3.01 -5.66
CA ILE A 123 3.85 3.02 -4.30
C ILE A 123 3.67 1.61 -3.75
N ILE A 124 4.78 0.92 -3.55
CA ILE A 124 4.83 -0.53 -3.30
C ILE A 124 5.61 -0.78 -2.01
N THR A 125 5.09 -1.65 -1.14
CA THR A 125 5.78 -2.10 0.07
C THR A 125 7.11 -2.80 -0.27
N SER A 126 8.15 -2.69 0.58
CA SER A 126 9.49 -3.27 0.34
C SER A 126 9.47 -4.78 0.05
N GLY A 127 8.61 -5.53 0.73
CA GLY A 127 8.62 -6.99 0.71
C GLY A 127 8.66 -7.65 -0.68
N PRO A 128 7.79 -7.30 -1.64
CA PRO A 128 7.81 -7.89 -2.98
C PRO A 128 9.07 -7.60 -3.80
N PHE A 129 9.81 -6.52 -3.51
CA PHE A 129 11.00 -6.13 -4.29
C PHE A 129 12.13 -7.15 -4.26
N VAL A 130 12.22 -8.00 -3.22
CA VAL A 130 13.23 -9.07 -3.16
C VAL A 130 13.17 -10.01 -4.37
N ASN A 131 12.00 -10.14 -4.99
CA ASN A 131 11.80 -10.97 -6.19
C ASN A 131 12.38 -10.32 -7.47
N PHE A 132 12.72 -9.03 -7.42
CA PHE A 132 13.26 -8.23 -8.53
C PHE A 132 14.73 -7.86 -8.29
N SER A 133 15.08 -7.53 -7.06
CA SER A 133 16.45 -7.34 -6.60
C SER A 133 16.63 -8.02 -5.24
N SER A 134 17.45 -9.09 -5.20
CA SER A 134 17.68 -9.82 -3.95
C SER A 134 18.28 -8.96 -2.84
N ALA A 135 19.03 -7.92 -3.17
CA ALA A 135 19.61 -6.99 -2.19
C ALA A 135 18.55 -6.27 -1.36
N MET A 136 17.37 -6.00 -1.95
CA MET A 136 16.27 -5.33 -1.25
C MET A 136 15.76 -6.10 -0.03
N GLY A 137 15.92 -7.43 -0.02
CA GLY A 137 15.50 -8.28 1.10
C GLY A 137 16.24 -8.01 2.41
N VAL A 138 17.38 -7.30 2.39
CA VAL A 138 18.05 -6.89 3.63
C VAL A 138 17.18 -5.96 4.48
N LEU A 139 16.33 -5.15 3.86
CA LEU A 139 15.42 -4.22 4.56
C LEU A 139 14.32 -4.94 5.34
N ASP A 140 14.03 -6.19 4.99
CA ASP A 140 12.98 -7.00 5.62
C ASP A 140 13.52 -7.89 6.76
N MET A 141 14.83 -7.81 7.06
CA MET A 141 15.44 -8.56 8.16
C MET A 141 14.80 -8.18 9.50
N PRO A 142 14.41 -9.17 10.33
CA PRO A 142 13.69 -8.91 11.56
C PRO A 142 14.53 -8.08 12.54
N PHE A 143 13.92 -7.06 13.15
CA PHE A 143 14.55 -6.17 14.13
C PHE A 143 15.82 -5.46 13.63
N LEU A 144 15.90 -5.20 12.32
CA LEU A 144 17.06 -4.51 11.73
C LEU A 144 17.21 -3.08 12.26
N PHE A 145 16.09 -2.37 12.47
CA PHE A 145 16.03 -1.03 13.01
C PHE A 145 15.34 -1.02 14.37
N ALA A 146 15.76 -0.16 15.28
CA ALA A 146 15.16 -0.01 16.60
C ALA A 146 14.03 1.03 16.63
N ASN A 147 14.06 2.02 15.73
CA ASN A 147 13.10 3.12 15.64
C ASN A 147 13.08 3.72 14.21
N ASN A 148 12.12 4.61 13.96
CA ASN A 148 11.95 5.26 12.66
C ASN A 148 13.17 6.12 12.28
N GLU A 149 13.80 6.80 13.23
CA GLU A 149 14.96 7.67 12.99
C GLU A 149 16.15 6.87 12.44
N GLU A 150 16.41 5.67 12.99
CA GLU A 150 17.41 4.76 12.48
C GLU A 150 17.10 4.32 11.04
N ALA A 151 15.83 3.97 10.77
CA ALA A 151 15.40 3.58 9.44
C ALA A 151 15.59 4.73 8.44
N TYR A 152 15.11 5.93 8.74
CA TYR A 152 15.26 7.10 7.86
C TYR A 152 16.72 7.44 7.59
N LYS A 153 17.59 7.41 8.63
CA LYS A 153 19.02 7.66 8.47
C LYS A 153 19.68 6.74 7.44
N ILE A 154 19.29 5.48 7.42
CA ILE A 154 19.83 4.49 6.48
C ILE A 154 19.19 4.61 5.10
N LEU A 155 17.86 4.70 5.04
CA LEU A 155 17.11 4.70 3.78
C LEU A 155 17.38 5.95 2.94
N ASP A 156 17.48 7.13 3.56
CA ASP A 156 17.78 8.39 2.88
C ASP A 156 19.29 8.58 2.63
N GLY A 157 20.11 7.73 3.26
CA GLY A 157 21.56 7.73 3.16
C GLY A 157 22.13 7.02 1.93
N GLU A 158 23.44 6.81 1.94
CA GLU A 158 24.16 6.16 0.84
C GLU A 158 23.73 4.70 0.65
N ILE A 159 23.47 3.96 1.74
CA ILE A 159 23.05 2.56 1.68
C ILE A 159 21.69 2.43 1.03
N GLY A 160 20.71 3.27 1.41
CA GLY A 160 19.39 3.27 0.81
C GLY A 160 19.42 3.63 -0.67
N LYS A 161 20.22 4.62 -1.07
CA LYS A 161 20.41 5.00 -2.48
C LYS A 161 21.06 3.87 -3.30
N GLU A 162 22.04 3.18 -2.73
CA GLU A 162 22.66 2.01 -3.36
C GLU A 162 21.62 0.90 -3.58
N LEU A 163 20.77 0.62 -2.57
CA LEU A 163 19.71 -0.37 -2.68
C LEU A 163 18.68 0.00 -3.75
N LEU A 164 18.21 1.28 -3.80
CA LEU A 164 17.33 1.73 -4.89
C LEU A 164 17.98 1.57 -6.26
N GLY A 165 19.30 1.83 -6.36
CA GLY A 165 20.05 1.65 -7.60
C GLY A 165 20.05 0.22 -8.13
N THR A 166 19.96 -0.79 -7.24
CA THR A 166 19.89 -2.21 -7.66
C THR A 166 18.60 -2.56 -8.41
N LEU A 167 17.57 -1.73 -8.30
CA LEU A 167 16.30 -1.94 -9.01
C LEU A 167 16.41 -1.65 -10.51
N GLU A 168 17.40 -0.86 -10.91
CA GLU A 168 17.60 -0.52 -12.34
C GLU A 168 17.99 -1.75 -13.18
N ASP A 169 18.64 -2.75 -12.58
CA ASP A 169 18.94 -4.04 -13.24
C ASP A 169 17.68 -4.86 -13.52
N ALA A 170 16.58 -4.52 -12.86
CA ALA A 170 15.26 -5.12 -13.05
C ALA A 170 14.28 -4.21 -13.80
N ASP A 171 14.79 -3.23 -14.56
CA ASP A 171 13.99 -2.24 -15.31
C ASP A 171 13.02 -1.43 -14.45
N LEU A 172 13.32 -1.27 -13.15
CA LEU A 172 12.57 -0.46 -12.19
C LEU A 172 13.42 0.72 -11.71
N LYS A 173 12.80 1.90 -11.53
CA LYS A 173 13.42 3.07 -10.93
C LYS A 173 12.78 3.36 -9.58
N GLY A 174 13.53 3.14 -8.49
CA GLY A 174 13.14 3.63 -7.18
C GLY A 174 13.47 5.12 -7.05
N LEU A 175 12.48 5.94 -6.66
CA LEU A 175 12.62 7.39 -6.53
C LEU A 175 12.90 7.80 -5.08
N ALA A 176 12.11 7.28 -4.13
CA ALA A 176 12.25 7.57 -2.71
C ALA A 176 11.64 6.46 -1.84
N TYR A 177 12.04 6.41 -0.58
CA TYR A 177 11.43 5.54 0.42
C TYR A 177 10.34 6.30 1.19
N ALA A 178 9.10 5.83 1.09
CA ALA A 178 7.97 6.25 1.91
C ALA A 178 7.83 5.37 3.16
N GLU A 179 6.96 5.76 4.08
CA GLU A 179 6.68 5.04 5.31
C GLU A 179 5.67 3.90 5.06
N ARG A 180 5.96 2.72 5.64
CA ARG A 180 4.91 1.74 5.94
C ARG A 180 4.79 1.58 7.45
N GLY A 181 5.91 1.57 8.13
CA GLY A 181 6.05 1.57 9.57
C GLY A 181 6.40 0.23 10.18
N PHE A 182 6.51 0.21 11.51
CA PHE A 182 6.79 -1.02 12.26
C PHE A 182 5.59 -1.96 12.23
N ARG A 183 5.85 -3.19 11.83
CA ARG A 183 4.85 -4.25 11.69
C ARG A 183 4.62 -4.96 13.02
N ASN A 184 3.36 -5.26 13.28
CA ASN A 184 2.83 -5.81 14.52
C ASN A 184 1.91 -6.98 14.20
N ILE A 185 1.94 -8.03 15.03
CA ILE A 185 1.15 -9.24 14.81
C ILE A 185 -0.31 -8.99 15.22
N THR A 186 -1.27 -9.29 14.32
CA THR A 186 -2.69 -9.38 14.67
C THR A 186 -3.17 -10.83 14.64
N ASN A 187 -4.17 -11.17 15.45
CA ASN A 187 -4.81 -12.47 15.37
C ASN A 187 -6.21 -12.50 15.99
N SER A 188 -6.99 -13.52 15.64
CA SER A 188 -8.35 -13.73 16.16
C SER A 188 -8.45 -14.69 17.35
N LYS A 189 -7.32 -15.27 17.84
CA LYS A 189 -7.32 -16.43 18.75
C LYS A 189 -6.99 -16.09 20.20
N LYS A 190 -5.88 -15.39 20.45
CA LYS A 190 -5.34 -15.17 21.80
C LYS A 190 -4.42 -13.95 21.85
N PRO A 191 -4.28 -13.32 23.04
CA PRO A 191 -3.21 -12.34 23.22
C PRO A 191 -1.85 -13.03 23.10
N ILE A 192 -0.87 -12.29 22.55
CA ILE A 192 0.51 -12.74 22.38
C ILE A 192 1.38 -11.83 23.24
N THR A 193 2.02 -12.38 24.25
CA THR A 193 2.86 -11.63 25.19
C THR A 193 4.36 -11.90 25.02
N ASN A 194 4.69 -13.00 24.36
CA ASN A 194 6.06 -13.43 24.08
C ASN A 194 6.11 -14.33 22.84
N ALA A 195 7.31 -14.63 22.34
CA ALA A 195 7.49 -15.43 21.12
C ALA A 195 6.85 -16.82 21.16
N ALA A 196 6.81 -17.49 22.33
CA ALA A 196 6.21 -18.82 22.42
C ALA A 196 4.68 -18.80 22.24
N ASP A 197 4.04 -17.66 22.48
CA ASP A 197 2.59 -17.51 22.28
C ASP A 197 2.19 -17.53 20.82
N VAL A 198 3.10 -17.24 19.86
CA VAL A 198 2.80 -17.19 18.41
C VAL A 198 2.75 -18.60 17.82
N ALA A 199 3.41 -19.57 18.46
CA ALA A 199 3.58 -20.91 17.93
C ALA A 199 2.24 -21.57 17.55
N GLY A 200 2.24 -22.19 16.38
CA GLY A 200 1.10 -22.94 15.83
C GLY A 200 0.01 -22.06 15.19
N LEU A 201 0.07 -20.74 15.30
CA LEU A 201 -0.85 -19.85 14.57
C LEU A 201 -0.59 -19.95 13.06
N LYS A 202 -1.65 -19.81 12.28
CA LYS A 202 -1.60 -19.69 10.83
C LYS A 202 -1.71 -18.21 10.46
N LEU A 203 -0.56 -17.59 10.18
CA LEU A 203 -0.50 -16.17 9.87
C LEU A 203 -0.16 -15.93 8.40
N ARG A 204 -0.84 -14.99 7.80
CA ARG A 204 -0.43 -14.46 6.50
C ARG A 204 0.83 -13.61 6.67
N VAL A 205 1.74 -13.75 5.74
CA VAL A 205 2.90 -12.86 5.56
C VAL A 205 2.92 -12.34 4.13
N MET A 206 3.74 -11.32 3.85
CA MET A 206 3.98 -10.89 2.47
C MET A 206 4.70 -11.99 1.66
N GLU A 207 4.61 -11.93 0.33
CA GLU A 207 5.28 -12.85 -0.61
C GLU A 207 6.80 -12.59 -0.64
N ASN A 208 7.44 -12.93 0.47
CA ASN A 208 8.84 -12.65 0.75
C ASN A 208 9.43 -13.78 1.62
N ASP A 209 10.58 -14.29 1.20
CA ASP A 209 11.23 -15.43 1.86
C ASP A 209 11.77 -15.06 3.25
N VAL A 210 12.21 -13.82 3.47
CA VAL A 210 12.70 -13.35 4.79
C VAL A 210 11.55 -13.35 5.80
N TYR A 211 10.37 -12.80 5.45
CA TYR A 211 9.18 -12.87 6.29
C TYR A 211 8.77 -14.32 6.57
N THR A 212 8.78 -15.16 5.52
CA THR A 212 8.46 -16.59 5.67
C THR A 212 9.45 -17.28 6.62
N ALA A 213 10.74 -16.99 6.54
CA ALA A 213 11.76 -17.54 7.42
C ALA A 213 11.61 -17.01 8.86
N THR A 214 11.33 -15.71 9.02
CA THR A 214 11.12 -15.06 10.33
C THR A 214 9.97 -15.74 11.08
N PHE A 215 8.82 -15.89 10.44
CA PHE A 215 7.67 -16.49 11.10
C PHE A 215 7.79 -18.02 11.28
N LYS A 216 8.51 -18.72 10.42
CA LYS A 216 8.88 -20.13 10.65
C LYS A 216 9.81 -20.29 11.86
N ALA A 217 10.76 -19.36 12.10
CA ALA A 217 11.61 -19.37 13.28
C ALA A 217 10.81 -19.18 14.59
N LEU A 218 9.61 -18.61 14.50
CA LEU A 218 8.65 -18.46 15.58
C LEU A 218 7.65 -19.65 15.69
N ASP A 219 7.90 -20.76 14.98
CA ASP A 219 6.99 -21.91 14.89
C ASP A 219 5.58 -21.56 14.37
N VAL A 220 5.47 -20.52 13.55
CA VAL A 220 4.23 -20.10 12.89
C VAL A 220 4.06 -20.83 11.56
N ASN A 221 2.81 -21.20 11.25
CA ASN A 221 2.43 -21.64 9.92
C ASN A 221 2.29 -20.38 9.02
N ALA A 222 3.41 -19.88 8.51
CA ALA A 222 3.47 -18.70 7.66
C ALA A 222 2.91 -19.00 6.27
N VAL A 223 1.96 -18.18 5.81
CA VAL A 223 1.29 -18.35 4.50
C VAL A 223 1.52 -17.07 3.67
N PRO A 224 2.48 -17.07 2.75
CA PRO A 224 2.67 -15.94 1.87
C PRO A 224 1.48 -15.77 0.93
N MET A 225 0.94 -14.55 0.81
CA MET A 225 -0.13 -14.22 -0.13
C MET A 225 -0.25 -12.70 -0.33
N ALA A 226 -0.83 -12.30 -1.46
CA ALA A 226 -1.17 -10.91 -1.77
C ALA A 226 -2.12 -10.31 -0.73
N TRP A 227 -2.15 -8.96 -0.62
CA TRP A 227 -2.96 -8.30 0.41
C TRP A 227 -4.47 -8.50 0.22
N SER A 228 -4.96 -8.42 -1.03
CA SER A 228 -6.38 -8.67 -1.34
C SER A 228 -6.86 -10.06 -0.91
N ASP A 229 -6.00 -11.07 -1.09
CA ASP A 229 -6.29 -12.45 -0.69
C ASP A 229 -6.27 -12.58 0.83
N ALA A 230 -5.34 -11.88 1.52
CA ALA A 230 -5.25 -11.85 2.97
C ALA A 230 -6.54 -11.30 3.60
N LEU A 231 -7.08 -10.20 3.09
CA LEU A 231 -8.35 -9.64 3.57
C LEU A 231 -9.49 -10.64 3.47
N THR A 232 -9.59 -11.33 2.34
CA THR A 232 -10.58 -12.39 2.14
C THR A 232 -10.37 -13.56 3.11
N ALA A 233 -9.13 -14.00 3.29
CA ALA A 233 -8.76 -15.10 4.16
C ALA A 233 -9.04 -14.79 5.65
N LEU A 234 -8.79 -13.55 6.10
CA LEU A 234 -9.12 -13.05 7.44
C LEU A 234 -10.63 -13.07 7.68
N GLN A 235 -11.42 -12.51 6.75
CA GLN A 235 -12.88 -12.49 6.84
C GLN A 235 -13.49 -13.89 6.88
N GLN A 236 -12.94 -14.83 6.12
CA GLN A 236 -13.37 -16.24 6.11
C GLN A 236 -12.83 -17.06 7.28
N GLY A 237 -11.88 -16.53 8.05
CA GLY A 237 -11.21 -17.25 9.15
C GLY A 237 -10.37 -18.45 8.67
N THR A 238 -9.89 -18.42 7.42
CA THR A 238 -9.02 -19.47 6.86
C THR A 238 -7.56 -19.30 7.27
N ILE A 239 -7.19 -18.13 7.78
CA ILE A 239 -5.97 -17.81 8.52
C ILE A 239 -6.36 -17.24 9.88
N ASP A 240 -5.47 -17.35 10.86
CA ASP A 240 -5.72 -16.89 12.22
C ASP A 240 -5.41 -15.40 12.40
N GLY A 241 -4.54 -14.87 11.57
CA GLY A 241 -4.10 -13.48 11.64
C GLY A 241 -3.12 -13.10 10.52
N GLU A 242 -2.55 -11.94 10.68
CA GLU A 242 -1.57 -11.35 9.78
C GLU A 242 -0.61 -10.43 10.58
N GLU A 243 0.25 -9.69 9.92
CA GLU A 243 1.15 -8.73 10.53
C GLU A 243 1.21 -7.46 9.68
N ASN A 244 1.01 -6.30 10.30
CA ASN A 244 1.01 -5.01 9.62
C ASN A 244 1.26 -3.85 10.60
N PRO A 245 1.60 -2.65 10.09
CA PRO A 245 1.64 -1.43 10.88
C PRO A 245 0.25 -0.96 11.33
N ILE A 246 0.23 -0.10 12.33
CA ILE A 246 -1.00 0.46 12.93
C ILE A 246 -1.88 1.14 11.87
N ASN A 247 -1.28 1.89 10.95
CA ASN A 247 -2.04 2.56 9.89
C ASN A 247 -2.85 1.57 9.03
N VAL A 248 -2.29 0.42 8.68
CA VAL A 248 -2.99 -0.62 7.91
C VAL A 248 -4.09 -1.28 8.74
N ILE A 249 -3.78 -1.65 9.99
CA ILE A 249 -4.76 -2.25 10.91
C ILE A 249 -5.97 -1.32 11.07
N TYR A 250 -5.72 0.00 11.14
CA TYR A 250 -6.74 1.03 11.23
C TYR A 250 -7.51 1.22 9.92
N SER A 251 -6.83 1.51 8.81
CA SER A 251 -7.46 1.87 7.54
C SER A 251 -8.33 0.74 6.95
N TYR A 252 -7.96 -0.50 7.23
CA TYR A 252 -8.74 -1.69 6.83
C TYR A 252 -9.69 -2.21 7.91
N LYS A 253 -9.80 -1.50 9.05
CA LYS A 253 -10.72 -1.86 10.16
C LYS A 253 -10.56 -3.33 10.56
N LEU A 254 -9.31 -3.77 10.75
CA LEU A 254 -9.04 -5.18 11.01
C LEU A 254 -9.72 -5.69 12.29
N TRP A 255 -10.17 -4.82 13.19
CA TRP A 255 -11.02 -5.18 14.34
C TRP A 255 -12.31 -5.92 13.97
N GLU A 256 -12.77 -5.84 12.72
CA GLU A 256 -13.94 -6.59 12.26
C GLU A 256 -13.66 -8.10 12.15
N SER A 257 -12.40 -8.50 11.94
CA SER A 257 -11.97 -9.90 11.77
C SER A 257 -10.90 -10.34 12.77
N GLN A 258 -10.20 -9.42 13.43
CA GLN A 258 -9.10 -9.65 14.35
C GLN A 258 -9.46 -9.15 15.75
N LYS A 259 -9.05 -9.88 16.80
CA LYS A 259 -9.36 -9.52 18.19
C LYS A 259 -8.17 -8.98 18.97
N TYR A 260 -6.97 -9.34 18.55
CA TYR A 260 -5.74 -9.05 19.28
C TYR A 260 -4.73 -8.41 18.35
N VAL A 261 -4.00 -7.43 18.86
CA VAL A 261 -2.80 -6.89 18.25
C VAL A 261 -1.68 -6.86 19.27
N THR A 262 -0.49 -7.30 18.89
CA THR A 262 0.70 -7.29 19.72
C THR A 262 1.72 -6.35 19.11
N LEU A 263 2.15 -5.34 19.86
CA LEU A 263 3.13 -4.34 19.39
C LEU A 263 4.55 -4.90 19.53
N ASP A 264 4.82 -6.00 18.84
CA ASP A 264 6.13 -6.67 18.84
C ASP A 264 7.17 -5.99 17.95
N ARG A 265 6.70 -5.14 16.98
CA ARG A 265 7.55 -4.32 16.11
C ARG A 265 8.68 -5.14 15.47
N HIS A 266 8.35 -6.36 15.02
CA HIS A 266 9.33 -7.35 14.55
C HIS A 266 10.08 -6.96 13.27
N SER A 267 9.53 -6.05 12.48
CA SER A 267 10.17 -5.53 11.27
C SER A 267 9.72 -4.09 11.02
N TYR A 268 10.65 -3.23 10.59
CA TYR A 268 10.31 -1.96 9.96
C TYR A 268 10.11 -2.19 8.48
N SER A 269 8.93 -1.89 8.00
CA SER A 269 8.59 -1.99 6.58
C SER A 269 8.61 -0.59 5.97
N THR A 270 9.28 -0.45 4.85
CA THR A 270 9.24 0.76 4.05
C THR A 270 8.39 0.55 2.80
N ALA A 271 8.02 1.62 2.13
CA ALA A 271 7.48 1.59 0.79
C ALA A 271 8.44 2.29 -0.17
N ILE A 272 8.35 1.99 -1.44
CA ILE A 272 9.14 2.65 -2.46
C ILE A 272 8.19 3.30 -3.47
N ILE A 273 8.37 4.60 -3.68
CA ILE A 273 7.80 5.29 -4.83
C ILE A 273 8.65 4.87 -6.01
N THR A 274 8.07 4.06 -6.89
CA THR A 274 8.80 3.42 -8.00
C THR A 274 8.10 3.64 -9.33
N MET A 275 8.86 3.58 -10.42
CA MET A 275 8.32 3.68 -11.76
C MET A 275 9.08 2.80 -12.75
N SER A 276 8.53 2.62 -13.95
CA SER A 276 9.23 2.01 -15.06
C SER A 276 10.52 2.77 -15.35
N ASN A 277 11.67 2.06 -15.39
CA ASN A 277 12.97 2.66 -15.63
C ASN A 277 13.07 3.21 -17.07
N ASP A 278 12.45 2.53 -18.03
CA ASP A 278 12.38 3.00 -19.41
C ASP A 278 11.59 4.31 -19.52
N LEU A 279 10.45 4.41 -18.83
CA LEU A 279 9.69 5.64 -18.77
C LEU A 279 10.51 6.76 -18.12
N PHE A 280 11.14 6.51 -16.97
CA PHE A 280 11.98 7.50 -16.29
C PHE A 280 13.08 8.03 -17.20
N LYS A 281 13.82 7.14 -17.87
CA LYS A 281 14.89 7.52 -18.82
C LYS A 281 14.39 8.27 -20.05
N SER A 282 13.13 8.12 -20.41
CA SER A 282 12.51 8.85 -21.53
C SER A 282 12.11 10.29 -21.19
N LEU A 283 12.00 10.60 -19.88
CA LEU A 283 11.68 11.96 -19.42
C LEU A 283 12.88 12.92 -19.67
N PRO A 284 12.64 14.20 -19.96
CA PRO A 284 13.69 15.23 -19.94
C PRO A 284 14.45 15.25 -18.59
N GLU A 285 15.75 15.55 -18.60
CA GLU A 285 16.59 15.53 -17.39
C GLU A 285 16.06 16.44 -16.26
N ASP A 286 15.51 17.60 -16.61
CA ASP A 286 14.88 18.51 -15.64
C ASP A 286 13.60 17.94 -15.04
N VAL A 287 12.83 17.17 -15.82
CA VAL A 287 11.63 16.46 -15.34
C VAL A 287 12.02 15.28 -14.46
N GLN A 288 13.05 14.49 -14.83
CA GLN A 288 13.57 13.41 -13.97
C GLN A 288 13.92 13.95 -12.58
N LYS A 289 14.62 15.06 -12.53
CA LYS A 289 14.97 15.71 -11.26
C LYS A 289 13.75 16.17 -10.47
N ILE A 290 12.73 16.75 -11.14
CA ILE A 290 11.45 17.10 -10.49
C ILE A 290 10.78 15.88 -9.88
N PHE A 291 10.77 14.76 -10.58
CA PHE A 291 10.18 13.52 -10.06
C PHE A 291 10.93 13.01 -8.82
N GLU A 292 12.26 12.96 -8.84
CA GLU A 292 13.08 12.53 -7.70
C GLU A 292 12.89 13.46 -6.49
N GLU A 293 12.98 14.78 -6.68
CA GLU A 293 12.80 15.76 -5.59
C GLU A 293 11.36 15.76 -5.05
N SER A 294 10.35 15.59 -5.92
CA SER A 294 8.94 15.52 -5.50
C SER A 294 8.63 14.22 -4.75
N ALA A 295 9.24 13.10 -5.16
CA ALA A 295 9.09 11.84 -4.45
C ALA A 295 9.70 11.89 -3.05
N GLN A 296 10.89 12.47 -2.90
CA GLN A 296 11.54 12.64 -1.61
C GLN A 296 10.69 13.52 -0.67
N GLU A 297 10.20 14.67 -1.16
CA GLU A 297 9.37 15.57 -0.34
C GLU A 297 8.01 14.95 0.01
N ALA A 298 7.40 14.20 -0.92
CA ALA A 298 6.15 13.50 -0.66
C ALA A 298 6.31 12.40 0.40
N ALA A 299 7.42 11.67 0.35
CA ALA A 299 7.77 10.66 1.35
C ALA A 299 8.00 11.28 2.74
N GLU A 300 8.73 12.40 2.82
CA GLU A 300 8.94 13.12 4.09
C GLU A 300 7.62 13.65 4.67
N TYR A 301 6.73 14.18 3.82
CA TYR A 301 5.40 14.63 4.22
C TYR A 301 4.56 13.48 4.77
N GLU A 302 4.57 12.35 4.10
CA GLU A 302 3.81 11.15 4.49
C GLU A 302 4.34 10.55 5.81
N ARG A 303 5.67 10.48 6.01
CA ARG A 303 6.28 10.05 7.28
C ARG A 303 5.81 10.89 8.46
N GLN A 304 5.74 12.21 8.29
CA GLN A 304 5.24 13.11 9.34
C GLN A 304 3.76 12.85 9.60
N TRP A 305 2.96 12.68 8.55
CA TRP A 305 1.54 12.38 8.68
C TRP A 305 1.31 11.06 9.43
N VAL A 306 2.07 10.00 9.13
CA VAL A 306 1.98 8.71 9.85
C VAL A 306 2.31 8.89 11.33
N ALA A 307 3.41 9.59 11.63
CA ALA A 307 3.82 9.85 13.01
C ALA A 307 2.76 10.62 13.81
N ASP A 308 2.12 11.60 13.17
CA ASP A 308 1.06 12.41 13.79
C ASP A 308 -0.23 11.60 14.04
N GLN A 309 -0.51 10.55 13.24
CA GLN A 309 -1.74 9.77 13.31
C GLN A 309 -1.62 8.50 14.17
N GLU A 310 -0.43 7.94 14.37
CA GLU A 310 -0.25 6.59 14.94
C GLU A 310 -0.93 6.43 16.31
N ALA A 311 -0.81 7.43 17.19
CA ALA A 311 -1.37 7.36 18.53
C ALA A 311 -2.91 7.37 18.53
N ASP A 312 -3.52 8.23 17.71
CA ASP A 312 -4.97 8.34 17.58
C ASP A 312 -5.55 7.08 16.91
N GLN A 313 -4.90 6.56 15.86
CA GLN A 313 -5.30 5.33 15.21
C GLN A 313 -5.22 4.12 16.15
N LEU A 314 -4.16 4.03 16.97
CA LEU A 314 -4.04 2.97 17.99
C LEU A 314 -5.16 3.07 19.04
N GLN A 315 -5.53 4.28 19.43
CA GLN A 315 -6.63 4.49 20.38
C GLN A 315 -7.96 4.07 19.76
N GLU A 316 -8.22 4.41 18.51
CA GLU A 316 -9.44 3.98 17.81
C GLU A 316 -9.52 2.46 17.64
N ILE A 317 -8.41 1.78 17.34
CA ILE A 317 -8.32 0.32 17.30
C ILE A 317 -8.78 -0.29 18.64
N LYS A 318 -8.34 0.28 19.78
CA LYS A 318 -8.77 -0.14 21.12
C LYS A 318 -10.26 0.13 21.36
N ASP A 319 -10.73 1.30 20.98
CA ASP A 319 -12.13 1.73 21.16
C ASP A 319 -13.10 0.85 20.35
N HIS A 320 -12.65 0.29 19.23
CA HIS A 320 -13.39 -0.70 18.44
C HIS A 320 -13.28 -2.13 18.99
N GLY A 321 -12.60 -2.33 20.12
CA GLY A 321 -12.60 -3.55 20.89
C GLY A 321 -11.48 -4.55 20.59
N MET A 322 -10.43 -4.16 19.86
CA MET A 322 -9.21 -4.96 19.80
C MET A 322 -8.44 -4.88 21.13
N GLU A 323 -8.03 -6.02 21.63
CA GLU A 323 -7.13 -6.11 22.78
C GLU A 323 -5.69 -5.89 22.31
N VAL A 324 -5.06 -4.82 22.83
CA VAL A 324 -3.70 -4.42 22.47
C VAL A 324 -2.71 -4.86 23.53
N VAL A 325 -1.76 -5.71 23.16
CA VAL A 325 -0.58 -6.03 23.98
C VAL A 325 0.51 -5.01 23.65
N GLU A 326 0.59 -3.96 24.47
CA GLU A 326 1.49 -2.82 24.21
C GLU A 326 2.97 -3.11 24.55
N ASN A 327 3.22 -3.98 25.52
CA ASN A 327 4.55 -4.29 26.03
C ASN A 327 4.80 -5.81 26.04
N PRO A 328 4.89 -6.45 24.86
CA PRO A 328 5.27 -7.86 24.80
C PRO A 328 6.76 -8.03 25.18
N ASP A 329 7.17 -9.25 25.50
CA ASP A 329 8.58 -9.59 25.67
C ASP A 329 9.30 -9.62 24.31
N VAL A 330 9.68 -8.44 23.80
CA VAL A 330 10.35 -8.27 22.49
C VAL A 330 11.69 -9.02 22.44
N ASP A 331 12.38 -9.16 23.56
CA ASP A 331 13.68 -9.87 23.60
C ASP A 331 13.47 -11.37 23.30
N SER A 332 12.34 -11.95 23.70
CA SER A 332 12.00 -13.33 23.34
C SER A 332 11.82 -13.50 21.83
N PHE A 333 11.21 -12.53 21.16
CA PHE A 333 11.05 -12.55 19.70
C PHE A 333 12.41 -12.39 19.00
N ARG A 334 13.25 -11.43 19.42
CA ARG A 334 14.61 -11.24 18.89
C ARG A 334 15.45 -12.51 19.01
N ALA A 335 15.40 -13.17 20.16
CA ALA A 335 16.13 -14.41 20.39
C ALA A 335 15.63 -15.55 19.48
N ALA A 336 14.33 -15.67 19.28
CA ALA A 336 13.73 -16.73 18.46
C ALA A 336 14.09 -16.60 16.97
N VAL A 337 14.22 -15.37 16.45
CA VAL A 337 14.49 -15.12 15.02
C VAL A 337 15.98 -14.96 14.69
N GLN A 338 16.90 -15.12 15.65
CA GLN A 338 18.33 -14.97 15.42
C GLN A 338 18.85 -15.87 14.29
N SER A 339 18.29 -17.07 14.12
CA SER A 339 18.68 -18.00 13.06
C SER A 339 18.37 -17.50 11.64
N VAL A 340 17.50 -16.50 11.50
CA VAL A 340 17.17 -15.90 10.19
C VAL A 340 18.40 -15.17 9.64
N TYR A 341 19.16 -14.50 10.50
CA TYR A 341 20.41 -13.82 10.10
C TYR A 341 21.46 -14.79 9.54
N ASP A 342 21.55 -15.99 10.12
CA ASP A 342 22.46 -17.04 9.65
C ASP A 342 22.00 -17.66 8.32
N ALA A 343 20.70 -17.62 8.05
CA ALA A 343 20.10 -18.16 6.81
C ALA A 343 20.34 -17.27 5.58
N TYR A 344 20.67 -15.98 5.78
CA TYR A 344 20.88 -15.00 4.71
C TYR A 344 22.29 -14.40 4.75
N PRO A 345 23.36 -15.21 4.53
CA PRO A 345 24.74 -14.71 4.60
C PRO A 345 25.05 -13.65 3.53
N ASP A 346 24.32 -13.59 2.44
CA ASP A 346 24.49 -12.60 1.38
C ASP A 346 24.13 -11.18 1.85
N TYR A 347 23.35 -11.03 2.93
CA TYR A 347 23.04 -9.73 3.52
C TYR A 347 24.06 -9.28 4.57
N ALA A 348 25.03 -10.12 4.94
CA ALA A 348 25.93 -9.84 6.05
C ALA A 348 26.73 -8.53 5.89
N ASP A 349 27.15 -8.18 4.67
CA ASP A 349 27.85 -6.92 4.40
C ASP A 349 26.92 -5.71 4.60
N TYR A 350 25.72 -5.75 4.02
CA TYR A 350 24.73 -4.69 4.22
C TYR A 350 24.35 -4.53 5.69
N ILE A 351 24.06 -5.62 6.40
CA ILE A 351 23.72 -5.60 7.83
C ILE A 351 24.85 -4.95 8.63
N LYS A 352 26.11 -5.35 8.36
CA LYS A 352 27.26 -4.75 9.03
C LYS A 352 27.39 -3.26 8.75
N ARG A 353 27.26 -2.83 7.49
CA ARG A 353 27.33 -1.41 7.10
C ARG A 353 26.22 -0.60 7.75
N ILE A 354 24.98 -1.13 7.81
CA ILE A 354 23.84 -0.52 8.49
C ILE A 354 24.13 -0.36 9.97
N GLN A 355 24.58 -1.42 10.66
CA GLN A 355 24.95 -1.38 12.08
C GLN A 355 26.08 -0.40 12.37
N ASP A 356 27.07 -0.31 11.49
CA ASP A 356 28.21 0.63 11.65
C ASP A 356 27.76 2.08 11.43
N ALA A 357 26.82 2.32 10.52
CA ALA A 357 26.26 3.66 10.27
C ALA A 357 25.33 4.13 11.40
N LEU A 358 24.75 3.22 12.19
CA LEU A 358 23.85 3.54 13.31
C LEU A 358 24.57 3.78 14.64
N LYS A 359 25.86 3.48 14.75
CA LYS A 359 26.71 3.79 15.91
C LYS A 359 27.09 5.27 15.97
#